data_58a8c87250bb8182137f1365bf413a8a
#
_entry.id   58a8c87250bb8182137f1365bf413a8a
#
_cell.length_a   1.000
_cell.length_b   1.000
_cell.length_c   1.000
_cell.angle_alpha   90.00
_cell.angle_beta   90.00
_cell.angle_gamma   90.00
#
_symmetry.space_group_name_H-M   'P 1'
#
loop_
_entity.id
_entity.type
_entity.pdbx_description
1 polymer ?
#
loop_
_entity_poly.entity_id
_entity_poly.type
_entity_poly.pdbx_seq_one_letter_code
_entity_poly.pdbx_strand_id
1 'polypeptide(L)'
;TACESVKKLHAVLQTGVGEYWRTHYTFGKESRANDKRLSASSINLLIINAAVPLLHAWGCYRDDERLVQRALDWLEELPAEDNTYIRLWKECGVEASNAADTQALIQLQHRYCERKDCLRCRFGYYSMKRSSPSQSPSQPSPSGRA
;
A
#
# COMPACT_ATOMS: atom_id res chain seq x y z
N THR A 1 -16.05 -17.92 -14.46
CA THR A 1 -16.79 -17.28 -13.35
C THR A 1 -15.81 -16.34 -12.69
N ALA A 2 -15.87 -15.04 -13.01
CA ALA A 2 -14.97 -14.06 -12.43
C ALA A 2 -15.26 -13.92 -10.92
N CYS A 3 -14.23 -13.96 -10.07
CA CYS A 3 -14.34 -13.59 -8.68
C CYS A 3 -14.75 -12.11 -8.60
N GLU A 4 -15.98 -11.86 -8.18
CA GLU A 4 -16.58 -10.52 -8.19
C GLU A 4 -16.32 -9.74 -6.90
N SER A 5 -15.75 -10.37 -5.86
CA SER A 5 -15.52 -9.73 -4.57
C SER A 5 -14.29 -10.30 -3.85
N VAL A 6 -13.67 -9.48 -3.01
CA VAL A 6 -12.57 -9.86 -2.11
C VAL A 6 -12.98 -11.06 -1.24
N LYS A 7 -14.21 -11.10 -0.73
CA LYS A 7 -14.71 -12.22 0.10
C LYS A 7 -14.71 -13.55 -0.63
N LYS A 8 -15.14 -13.58 -1.91
CA LYS A 8 -15.10 -14.81 -2.72
C LYS A 8 -13.67 -15.25 -2.95
N LEU A 9 -12.74 -14.31 -3.20
CA LEU A 9 -11.33 -14.63 -3.40
C LEU A 9 -10.69 -15.16 -2.13
N HIS A 10 -11.01 -14.58 -0.96
CA HIS A 10 -10.63 -15.13 0.34
C HIS A 10 -11.08 -16.58 0.52
N ALA A 11 -12.34 -16.87 0.24
CA ALA A 11 -12.89 -18.22 0.36
C ALA A 11 -12.17 -19.24 -0.55
N VAL A 12 -11.80 -18.85 -1.76
CA VAL A 12 -11.03 -19.69 -2.69
C VAL A 12 -9.60 -19.93 -2.20
N LEU A 13 -8.95 -18.91 -1.65
CA LEU A 13 -7.57 -18.99 -1.16
C LEU A 13 -7.45 -19.65 0.23
N GLN A 14 -8.53 -19.71 0.99
CA GLN A 14 -8.58 -20.31 2.32
C GLN A 14 -8.75 -21.84 2.28
N THR A 15 -7.99 -22.50 1.42
CA THR A 15 -7.99 -23.95 1.29
C THR A 15 -7.09 -24.59 2.35
N GLY A 16 -7.52 -25.77 2.84
CA GLY A 16 -6.69 -26.60 3.73
C GLY A 16 -5.62 -27.36 2.94
N VAL A 17 -4.57 -27.76 3.64
CA VAL A 17 -3.54 -28.65 3.07
C VAL A 17 -3.97 -30.10 3.18
N GLY A 18 -3.57 -30.96 2.23
CA GLY A 18 -3.76 -32.41 2.30
C GLY A 18 -3.10 -33.01 3.54
N GLU A 19 -3.58 -34.16 3.98
CA GLU A 19 -3.18 -34.80 5.24
C GLU A 19 -1.66 -34.99 5.35
N TYR A 20 -1.01 -35.42 4.30
CA TYR A 20 0.44 -35.55 4.22
C TYR A 20 1.16 -34.24 4.58
N TRP A 21 0.73 -33.12 4.04
CA TRP A 21 1.36 -31.82 4.22
C TRP A 21 1.14 -31.19 5.61
N ARG A 22 0.25 -31.76 6.40
CA ARG A 22 0.08 -31.32 7.81
C ARG A 22 1.30 -31.61 8.65
N THR A 23 2.04 -32.70 8.33
CA THR A 23 3.25 -33.13 9.02
C THR A 23 4.52 -33.02 8.20
N HIS A 24 4.46 -32.55 6.95
CA HIS A 24 5.63 -32.46 6.07
C HIS A 24 5.74 -31.07 5.44
N TYR A 25 6.94 -30.49 5.43
CA TYR A 25 7.30 -29.32 4.64
C TYR A 25 8.03 -29.68 3.34
N THR A 26 8.71 -30.83 3.35
CA THR A 26 9.42 -31.45 2.23
C THR A 26 9.10 -32.92 2.18
N PHE A 27 9.27 -33.53 1.03
CA PHE A 27 9.05 -34.97 0.89
C PHE A 27 10.00 -35.77 1.80
N GLY A 28 9.45 -36.78 2.47
CA GLY A 28 10.20 -37.73 3.28
C GLY A 28 10.76 -37.20 4.60
N LYS A 29 10.52 -35.94 4.97
CA LYS A 29 10.97 -35.36 6.25
C LYS A 29 9.78 -34.93 7.09
N GLU A 30 9.51 -35.67 8.13
CA GLU A 30 8.42 -35.42 9.07
C GLU A 30 8.72 -34.20 9.97
N SER A 31 7.72 -33.42 10.25
CA SER A 31 7.74 -32.25 11.12
C SER A 31 6.55 -32.31 12.10
N ARG A 32 6.56 -31.47 13.11
CA ARG A 32 5.40 -31.34 14.01
C ARG A 32 4.15 -30.96 13.18
N ALA A 33 3.04 -31.64 13.48
CA ALA A 33 1.75 -31.34 12.85
C ALA A 33 1.35 -29.89 13.06
N ASN A 34 1.00 -29.21 11.95
CA ASN A 34 0.57 -27.83 11.95
C ASN A 34 -0.52 -27.65 10.88
N ASP A 35 -1.51 -26.81 11.18
CA ASP A 35 -2.47 -26.36 10.18
C ASP A 35 -1.82 -25.27 9.33
N LYS A 36 -1.33 -25.67 8.14
CA LYS A 36 -0.61 -24.81 7.20
C LYS A 36 -1.54 -23.98 6.30
N ARG A 37 -2.71 -23.64 6.81
CA ARG A 37 -3.61 -22.72 6.11
C ARG A 37 -2.98 -21.33 6.05
N LEU A 38 -3.23 -20.65 4.97
CA LEU A 38 -2.86 -19.25 4.85
C LEU A 38 -3.66 -18.43 5.88
N SER A 39 -2.96 -17.57 6.62
CA SER A 39 -3.63 -16.60 7.49
C SER A 39 -4.40 -15.56 6.67
N ALA A 40 -5.38 -14.91 7.27
CA ALA A 40 -6.12 -13.83 6.60
C ALA A 40 -5.19 -12.73 6.10
N SER A 41 -4.16 -12.37 6.88
CA SER A 41 -3.16 -11.38 6.47
C SER A 41 -2.32 -11.85 5.28
N SER A 42 -1.93 -13.14 5.22
CA SER A 42 -1.22 -13.69 4.06
C SER A 42 -2.09 -13.70 2.81
N ILE A 43 -3.39 -13.99 2.95
CA ILE A 43 -4.34 -13.92 1.84
C ILE A 43 -4.50 -12.48 1.37
N ASN A 44 -4.62 -11.50 2.28
CA ASN A 44 -4.68 -10.09 1.91
C ASN A 44 -3.45 -9.67 1.10
N LEU A 45 -2.24 -10.05 1.55
CA LEU A 45 -1.00 -9.76 0.81
C LEU A 45 -0.99 -10.39 -0.59
N LEU A 46 -1.50 -11.61 -0.74
CA LEU A 46 -1.64 -12.24 -2.07
C LEU A 46 -2.62 -11.49 -2.96
N ILE A 47 -3.73 -11.01 -2.39
CA ILE A 47 -4.71 -10.23 -3.15
C ILE A 47 -4.11 -8.90 -3.58
N ILE A 48 -3.47 -8.17 -2.66
CA ILE A 48 -2.85 -6.86 -2.94
C ILE A 48 -1.74 -6.97 -3.98
N ASN A 49 -0.84 -7.96 -3.83
CA ASN A 49 0.37 -8.04 -4.65
C ASN A 49 0.23 -8.89 -5.93
N ALA A 50 -0.81 -9.70 -6.06
CA ALA A 50 -1.03 -10.52 -7.24
C ALA A 50 -2.39 -10.30 -7.89
N ALA A 51 -3.50 -10.49 -7.16
CA ALA A 51 -4.82 -10.46 -7.78
C ALA A 51 -5.20 -9.05 -8.28
N VAL A 52 -4.95 -8.02 -7.49
CA VAL A 52 -5.25 -6.61 -7.86
C VAL A 52 -4.43 -6.17 -9.08
N PRO A 53 -3.10 -6.30 -9.11
CA PRO A 53 -2.31 -5.94 -10.29
C PRO A 53 -2.71 -6.71 -11.55
N LEU A 54 -3.01 -8.00 -11.42
CA LEU A 54 -3.46 -8.82 -12.56
C LEU A 54 -4.83 -8.37 -13.07
N LEU A 55 -5.77 -8.08 -12.17
CA LEU A 55 -7.10 -7.60 -12.55
C LEU A 55 -7.02 -6.24 -13.24
N HIS A 56 -6.21 -5.32 -12.69
CA HIS A 56 -5.96 -4.00 -13.27
C HIS A 56 -5.33 -4.12 -14.67
N ALA A 57 -4.24 -4.89 -14.80
CA ALA A 57 -3.57 -5.11 -16.07
C ALA A 57 -4.50 -5.76 -17.12
N TRP A 58 -5.34 -6.70 -16.70
CA TRP A 58 -6.33 -7.33 -17.56
C TRP A 58 -7.41 -6.34 -18.01
N GLY A 59 -7.87 -5.46 -17.09
CA GLY A 59 -8.80 -4.37 -17.43
C GLY A 59 -8.21 -3.42 -18.47
N CYS A 60 -6.97 -3.00 -18.28
CA CYS A 60 -6.25 -2.16 -19.26
C CYS A 60 -6.08 -2.88 -20.61
N TYR A 61 -5.71 -4.16 -20.62
CA TYR A 61 -5.55 -4.94 -21.85
C TYR A 61 -6.86 -5.11 -22.62
N ARG A 62 -7.97 -5.22 -21.89
CA ARG A 62 -9.32 -5.40 -22.47
C ARG A 62 -10.05 -4.10 -22.76
N ASP A 63 -9.46 -2.97 -22.42
CA ASP A 63 -10.11 -1.65 -22.46
C ASP A 63 -11.44 -1.63 -21.67
N ASP A 64 -11.46 -2.33 -20.51
CA ASP A 64 -12.63 -2.46 -19.62
C ASP A 64 -12.39 -1.71 -18.32
N GLU A 65 -12.84 -0.44 -18.28
CA GLU A 65 -12.71 0.43 -17.11
C GLU A 65 -13.38 -0.15 -15.84
N ARG A 66 -14.38 -1.00 -15.98
CA ARG A 66 -15.06 -1.64 -14.82
C ARG A 66 -14.12 -2.61 -14.11
N LEU A 67 -13.23 -3.29 -14.83
CA LEU A 67 -12.23 -4.17 -14.23
C LEU A 67 -11.12 -3.36 -13.55
N VAL A 68 -10.72 -2.26 -14.17
CA VAL A 68 -9.73 -1.33 -13.59
C VAL A 68 -10.28 -0.75 -12.29
N GLN A 69 -11.51 -0.21 -12.32
CA GLN A 69 -12.14 0.36 -11.12
C GLN A 69 -12.31 -0.70 -10.03
N ARG A 70 -12.75 -1.91 -10.37
CA ARG A 70 -12.86 -3.01 -9.39
C ARG A 70 -11.53 -3.35 -8.72
N ALA A 71 -10.43 -3.28 -9.43
CA ALA A 71 -9.10 -3.50 -8.84
C ALA A 71 -8.78 -2.43 -7.79
N LEU A 72 -9.15 -1.17 -8.03
CA LEU A 72 -9.00 -0.08 -7.07
C LEU A 72 -9.94 -0.24 -5.87
N ASP A 73 -11.21 -0.57 -6.13
CA ASP A 73 -12.20 -0.81 -5.06
C ASP A 73 -11.74 -1.93 -4.11
N TRP A 74 -11.08 -2.98 -4.63
CA TRP A 74 -10.53 -4.05 -3.80
C TRP A 74 -9.41 -3.58 -2.89
N LEU A 75 -8.58 -2.63 -3.32
CA LEU A 75 -7.57 -2.03 -2.45
C LEU A 75 -8.20 -1.19 -1.33
N GLU A 76 -9.29 -0.50 -1.61
CA GLU A 76 -10.03 0.27 -0.60
C GLU A 76 -10.77 -0.62 0.41
N GLU A 77 -11.28 -1.78 -0.05
CA GLU A 77 -11.96 -2.77 0.81
C GLU A 77 -11.00 -3.53 1.74
N LEU A 78 -9.72 -3.71 1.33
CA LEU A 78 -8.73 -4.44 2.09
C LEU A 78 -8.13 -3.58 3.21
N PRO A 79 -7.85 -4.19 4.39
CA PRO A 79 -7.21 -3.47 5.49
C PRO A 79 -5.81 -2.99 5.12
N ALA A 80 -5.37 -1.93 5.78
CA ALA A 80 -4.00 -1.43 5.67
C ALA A 80 -2.97 -2.53 5.96
N GLU A 81 -1.88 -2.54 5.20
CA GLU A 81 -0.76 -3.45 5.44
C GLU A 81 0.04 -3.01 6.67
N ASP A 82 0.59 -3.98 7.40
CA ASP A 82 1.54 -3.73 8.47
C ASP A 82 2.95 -4.15 8.02
N ASN A 83 3.73 -3.18 7.57
CA ASN A 83 5.11 -3.36 7.18
C ASN A 83 6.00 -2.21 7.68
N THR A 84 7.31 -2.34 7.52
CA THR A 84 8.29 -1.36 8.00
C THR A 84 8.04 0.05 7.46
N TYR A 85 7.67 0.17 6.19
CA TYR A 85 7.41 1.49 5.58
C TYR A 85 6.20 2.17 6.20
N ILE A 86 5.11 1.41 6.40
CA ILE A 86 3.88 1.97 6.99
C ILE A 86 4.10 2.36 8.45
N ARG A 87 4.92 1.60 9.21
CA ARG A 87 5.30 1.98 10.59
C ARG A 87 6.08 3.28 10.61
N LEU A 88 7.05 3.48 9.69
CA LEU A 88 7.79 4.73 9.57
C LEU A 88 6.86 5.92 9.24
N TRP A 89 5.91 5.74 8.34
CA TRP A 89 4.94 6.78 8.03
C TRP A 89 4.07 7.13 9.24
N LYS A 90 3.66 6.13 10.02
CA LYS A 90 2.90 6.32 11.26
C LYS A 90 3.71 7.10 12.32
N GLU A 91 5.00 6.83 12.47
CA GLU A 91 5.90 7.60 13.33
C GLU A 91 5.99 9.07 12.86
N CYS A 92 5.85 9.34 11.58
CA CYS A 92 5.77 10.69 11.02
C CYS A 92 4.37 11.33 11.14
N GLY A 93 3.40 10.66 11.79
CA GLY A 93 2.04 11.16 11.97
C GLY A 93 1.12 10.94 10.76
N VAL A 94 1.49 10.07 9.82
CA VAL A 94 0.66 9.70 8.66
C VAL A 94 0.06 8.32 8.90
N GLU A 95 -1.27 8.26 8.94
CA GLU A 95 -2.01 7.01 9.11
C GLU A 95 -2.60 6.55 7.77
N ALA A 96 -2.60 5.23 7.56
CA ALA A 96 -3.23 4.58 6.43
C ALA A 96 -4.46 3.80 6.92
N SER A 97 -5.58 3.96 6.24
CA SER A 97 -6.86 3.35 6.62
C SER A 97 -7.11 2.02 5.91
N ASN A 98 -6.55 1.83 4.72
CA ASN A 98 -6.80 0.69 3.85
C ASN A 98 -5.56 0.34 3.00
N ALA A 99 -5.66 -0.69 2.17
CA ALA A 99 -4.55 -1.12 1.33
C ALA A 99 -4.23 -0.10 0.22
N ALA A 100 -5.19 0.69 -0.27
CA ALA A 100 -4.92 1.74 -1.27
C ALA A 100 -3.98 2.80 -0.68
N ASP A 101 -4.25 3.25 0.55
CA ASP A 101 -3.38 4.20 1.26
C ASP A 101 -1.97 3.62 1.45
N THR A 102 -1.86 2.35 1.90
CA THR A 102 -0.54 1.75 2.14
C THR A 102 0.25 1.59 0.85
N GLN A 103 -0.36 1.18 -0.24
CA GLN A 103 0.29 1.07 -1.55
C GLN A 103 0.74 2.43 -2.08
N ALA A 104 -0.06 3.48 -1.90
CA ALA A 104 0.31 4.84 -2.25
C ALA A 104 1.51 5.35 -1.44
N LEU A 105 1.55 5.09 -0.12
CA LEU A 105 2.66 5.47 0.74
C LEU A 105 3.95 4.69 0.41
N ILE A 106 3.85 3.39 0.13
CA ILE A 106 4.98 2.57 -0.33
C ILE A 106 5.54 3.10 -1.65
N GLN A 107 4.66 3.41 -2.61
CA GLN A 107 5.08 4.01 -3.88
C GLN A 107 5.75 5.36 -3.68
N LEU A 108 5.20 6.22 -2.81
CA LEU A 108 5.79 7.51 -2.47
C LEU A 108 7.19 7.35 -1.89
N GLN A 109 7.37 6.39 -0.97
CA GLN A 109 8.65 6.05 -0.36
C GLN A 109 9.69 5.67 -1.42
N HIS A 110 9.39 4.66 -2.24
CA HIS A 110 10.32 4.15 -3.25
C HIS A 110 10.59 5.15 -4.38
N ARG A 111 9.57 5.88 -4.81
CA ARG A 111 9.67 6.77 -5.96
C ARG A 111 10.40 8.07 -5.65
N TYR A 112 10.21 8.60 -4.44
CA TYR A 112 10.68 9.94 -4.08
C TYR A 112 11.57 9.96 -2.85
N CYS A 113 11.16 9.35 -1.71
CA CYS A 113 11.87 9.49 -0.44
C CYS A 113 13.25 8.81 -0.47
N GLU A 114 13.34 7.57 -0.94
CA GLU A 114 14.62 6.84 -1.06
C GLU A 114 15.59 7.53 -2.02
N ARG A 115 15.05 8.19 -3.04
CA ARG A 115 15.85 8.94 -4.02
C ARG A 115 16.17 10.35 -3.58
N LYS A 116 15.66 10.80 -2.42
CA LYS A 116 15.77 12.18 -1.91
C LYS A 116 15.26 13.23 -2.93
N ASP A 117 14.26 12.85 -3.74
CA ASP A 117 13.70 13.67 -4.83
C ASP A 117 12.53 14.53 -4.31
N CYS A 118 12.75 15.22 -3.19
CA CYS A 118 11.72 15.99 -2.49
C CYS A 118 11.19 17.17 -3.31
N LEU A 119 12.02 17.75 -4.18
CA LEU A 119 11.62 18.89 -5.03
C LEU A 119 10.59 18.49 -6.10
N ARG A 120 10.61 17.24 -6.54
CA ARG A 120 9.65 16.69 -7.52
C ARG A 120 8.48 15.97 -6.84
N CYS A 121 8.57 15.76 -5.52
CA CYS A 121 7.51 15.19 -4.71
C CYS A 121 6.53 16.28 -4.29
N ARG A 122 5.24 16.08 -4.57
CA ARG A 122 4.20 17.04 -4.20
C ARG A 122 4.16 17.31 -2.70
N PHE A 123 4.29 16.28 -1.88
CA PHE A 123 4.35 16.42 -0.40
C PHE A 123 5.62 17.15 0.05
N GLY A 124 6.78 16.79 -0.48
CA GLY A 124 8.05 17.46 -0.17
C GLY A 124 8.01 18.94 -0.53
N TYR A 125 7.48 19.27 -1.71
CA TYR A 125 7.30 20.65 -2.15
C TYR A 125 6.40 21.45 -1.19
N TYR A 126 5.25 20.92 -0.80
CA TYR A 126 4.35 21.58 0.15
C TYR A 126 4.98 21.77 1.54
N SER A 127 5.67 20.76 2.08
CA SER A 127 6.37 20.87 3.36
C SER A 127 7.43 21.96 3.35
N MET A 128 8.26 22.00 2.30
CA MET A 128 9.30 23.03 2.18
C MET A 128 8.72 24.43 2.03
N LYS A 129 7.63 24.58 1.26
CA LYS A 129 6.96 25.86 1.07
C LYS A 129 6.35 26.39 2.39
N ARG A 130 5.83 25.52 3.25
CA ARG A 130 5.28 25.90 4.56
C ARG A 130 6.37 26.23 5.57
N SER A 131 7.56 25.65 5.44
CA SER A 131 8.70 25.87 6.33
C SER A 131 9.52 27.11 5.94
N SER A 132 9.26 27.74 4.78
CA SER A 132 9.91 29.01 4.45
C SER A 132 9.34 30.10 5.34
N PRO A 133 10.17 30.80 6.16
CA PRO A 133 9.70 31.91 6.96
C PRO A 133 9.10 32.94 6.01
N SER A 134 7.86 33.35 6.27
CA SER A 134 7.22 34.46 5.60
C SER A 134 8.17 35.66 5.70
N GLN A 135 8.67 36.16 4.56
CA GLN A 135 9.35 37.44 4.51
C GLN A 135 8.35 38.47 5.04
N SER A 136 8.62 38.95 6.27
CA SER A 136 7.93 40.10 6.80
C SER A 136 8.13 41.27 5.83
N PRO A 137 7.07 41.98 5.43
CA PRO A 137 7.25 43.16 4.59
C PRO A 137 8.17 44.12 5.31
N SER A 138 9.29 44.47 4.67
CA SER A 138 10.23 45.46 5.13
C SER A 138 9.48 46.77 5.40
N GLN A 139 9.46 47.18 6.68
CA GLN A 139 8.96 48.52 7.03
C GLN A 139 9.82 49.59 6.36
N PRO A 140 9.20 50.58 5.69
CA PRO A 140 9.96 51.71 5.18
C PRO A 140 10.55 52.50 6.32
N SER A 141 11.86 52.78 6.25
CA SER A 141 12.58 53.59 7.20
C SER A 141 11.96 55.00 7.29
N PRO A 142 11.79 55.60 8.49
CA PRO A 142 11.34 56.95 8.59
C PRO A 142 12.44 57.87 8.10
N SER A 143 12.15 58.61 6.99
CA SER A 143 13.02 59.67 6.52
C SER A 143 13.07 60.78 7.56
N GLY A 144 14.25 60.92 8.22
CA GLY A 144 14.53 62.08 9.07
C GLY A 144 14.49 63.35 8.26
N ARG A 145 13.68 64.30 8.73
CA ARG A 145 13.81 65.72 8.41
C ARG A 145 14.73 66.35 9.44
N ALA A 146 15.73 67.01 8.97
CA ALA A 146 16.35 68.13 9.62
C ALA A 146 16.14 69.33 8.73
#